data_2a505788df4915d827422ae444677632
#
_entry.id   2a505788df4915d827422ae444677632
#
_cell.length_a   1.000
_cell.length_b   1.000
_cell.length_c   1.000
_cell.angle_alpha   90.00
_cell.angle_beta   90.00
_cell.angle_gamma   90.00
#
_symmetry.space_group_name_H-M   'P 1'
#
loop_
_entity.id
_entity.type
_entity.pdbx_description
1 polymer ?
#
loop_
_entity_poly.entity_id
_entity_poly.type
_entity_poly.pdbx_seq_one_letter_code
_entity_poly.pdbx_strand_id
1 'polypeptide(L)'
;MRVLALADQRPPLDAALMARKMHVDAVVLLGDLDRAWIEPLRMLRGIPRVGVHGNHDPSDLLQEMEVEDLHLRRTSLGGLTVAGFEGCVKYGRGGPHQYTQRQANKLARKLPAAEVLIAHCPPAGINDDPDDPAHVGYDGLRAWVDHHRPKHVLHGHVHPQPGTVLERVGDTKVHWVQGAKVLRLD
;
A
#
# COMPACT_ATOMS: atom_id res chain seq x y z
N MET A 1 -4.44 16.69 0.04
CA MET A 1 -3.80 16.07 -1.13
C MET A 1 -4.73 15.03 -1.74
N ARG A 2 -4.82 14.93 -3.07
CA ARG A 2 -5.61 13.90 -3.78
C ARG A 2 -4.66 12.88 -4.40
N VAL A 3 -4.85 11.59 -4.13
CA VAL A 3 -4.00 10.53 -4.66
C VAL A 3 -4.80 9.50 -5.45
N LEU A 4 -4.21 8.94 -6.51
CA LEU A 4 -4.68 7.73 -7.16
C LEU A 4 -3.93 6.54 -6.53
N ALA A 5 -4.63 5.70 -5.80
CA ALA A 5 -4.10 4.47 -5.22
C ALA A 5 -4.49 3.27 -6.09
N LEU A 6 -3.53 2.36 -6.34
CA LEU A 6 -3.69 1.14 -7.15
C LEU A 6 -3.22 -0.09 -6.36
N ALA A 7 -3.99 -1.18 -6.40
CA ALA A 7 -3.65 -2.48 -5.80
C ALA A 7 -4.37 -3.64 -6.49
N ASP A 8 -3.74 -4.80 -6.55
CA ASP A 8 -4.28 -6.16 -6.76
C ASP A 8 -5.03 -6.41 -8.08
N GLN A 9 -5.72 -5.45 -8.62
CA GLN A 9 -6.54 -5.62 -9.81
C GLN A 9 -6.28 -4.56 -10.86
N ARG A 10 -6.59 -4.92 -12.11
CA ARG A 10 -6.54 -3.99 -13.23
C ARG A 10 -7.45 -2.79 -12.97
N PRO A 11 -6.94 -1.55 -13.10
CA PRO A 11 -7.77 -0.36 -13.02
C PRO A 11 -8.82 -0.37 -14.14
N PRO A 12 -10.03 0.19 -13.91
CA PRO A 12 -11.12 0.18 -14.90
C PRO A 12 -10.83 1.00 -16.15
N LEU A 13 -9.86 1.89 -16.08
CA LEU A 13 -9.37 2.73 -17.17
C LEU A 13 -7.85 2.81 -17.11
N ASP A 14 -7.23 3.32 -18.17
CA ASP A 14 -5.82 3.67 -18.17
C ASP A 14 -5.46 4.53 -16.95
N ALA A 15 -4.46 4.07 -16.19
CA ALA A 15 -4.10 4.68 -14.90
C ALA A 15 -3.59 6.13 -15.05
N ALA A 16 -2.86 6.43 -16.15
CA ALA A 16 -2.40 7.79 -16.42
C ALA A 16 -3.54 8.71 -16.82
N LEU A 17 -4.49 8.19 -17.60
CA LEU A 17 -5.72 8.93 -17.95
C LEU A 17 -6.56 9.23 -16.70
N MET A 18 -6.70 8.24 -15.80
CA MET A 18 -7.38 8.45 -14.51
C MET A 18 -6.69 9.55 -13.69
N ALA A 19 -5.37 9.47 -13.54
CA ALA A 19 -4.60 10.44 -12.77
C ALA A 19 -4.81 11.88 -13.30
N ARG A 20 -4.78 12.06 -14.63
CA ARG A 20 -5.00 13.36 -15.27
C ARG A 20 -6.43 13.85 -15.11
N LYS A 21 -7.44 13.02 -15.45
CA LYS A 21 -8.86 13.40 -15.37
C LYS A 21 -9.31 13.74 -13.95
N MET A 22 -8.77 13.02 -12.97
CA MET A 22 -9.11 13.23 -11.56
C MET A 22 -8.25 14.31 -10.89
N HIS A 23 -7.31 14.93 -11.63
CA HIS A 23 -6.39 15.96 -11.13
C HIS A 23 -5.73 15.53 -9.81
N VAL A 24 -5.08 14.35 -9.82
CA VAL A 24 -4.40 13.86 -8.63
C VAL A 24 -3.04 14.51 -8.45
N ASP A 25 -2.65 14.71 -7.20
CA ASP A 25 -1.37 15.30 -6.82
C ASP A 25 -0.26 14.25 -6.80
N ALA A 26 -0.61 12.97 -6.65
CA ALA A 26 0.34 11.85 -6.61
C ALA A 26 -0.32 10.52 -6.99
N VAL A 27 0.50 9.52 -7.33
CA VAL A 27 0.10 8.12 -7.51
C VAL A 27 0.76 7.26 -6.44
N VAL A 28 -0.02 6.35 -5.84
CA VAL A 28 0.42 5.39 -4.82
C VAL A 28 0.17 3.97 -5.31
N LEU A 29 1.23 3.16 -5.42
CA LEU A 29 1.15 1.75 -5.78
C LEU A 29 1.27 0.90 -4.52
N LEU A 30 0.28 0.04 -4.29
CA LEU A 30 0.19 -0.80 -3.10
C LEU A 30 0.54 -2.28 -3.37
N GLY A 31 1.05 -2.59 -4.57
CA GLY A 31 1.53 -3.91 -4.93
C GLY A 31 0.52 -4.80 -5.67
N ASP A 32 1.02 -5.94 -6.11
CA ASP A 32 0.33 -6.96 -6.94
C ASP A 32 -0.25 -6.36 -8.22
N LEU A 33 0.61 -5.65 -8.95
CA LEU A 33 0.25 -4.91 -10.15
C LEU A 33 0.98 -5.45 -11.38
N ASP A 34 0.22 -5.82 -12.41
CA ASP A 34 0.80 -6.16 -13.70
C ASP A 34 1.47 -4.92 -14.33
N ARG A 35 2.67 -5.14 -14.87
CA ARG A 35 3.46 -4.10 -15.55
C ARG A 35 2.65 -3.35 -16.60
N ALA A 36 1.90 -4.07 -17.44
CA ALA A 36 1.11 -3.47 -18.51
C ALA A 36 0.00 -2.54 -18.00
N TRP A 37 -0.47 -2.72 -16.76
CA TRP A 37 -1.50 -1.83 -16.18
C TRP A 37 -0.94 -0.50 -15.72
N ILE A 38 0.32 -0.47 -15.29
CA ILE A 38 0.95 0.71 -14.70
C ILE A 38 1.98 1.39 -15.61
N GLU A 39 2.42 0.74 -16.69
CA GLU A 39 3.33 1.34 -17.67
C GLU A 39 2.91 2.73 -18.17
N PRO A 40 1.62 3.00 -18.46
CA PRO A 40 1.18 4.34 -18.85
C PRO A 40 1.50 5.43 -17.84
N LEU A 41 1.68 5.10 -16.55
CA LEU A 41 2.06 6.07 -15.51
C LEU A 41 3.41 6.73 -15.76
N ARG A 42 4.33 6.08 -16.50
CA ARG A 42 5.61 6.65 -16.89
C ARG A 42 5.47 7.91 -17.75
N MET A 43 4.34 8.07 -18.41
CA MET A 43 4.03 9.26 -19.22
C MET A 43 3.53 10.46 -18.38
N LEU A 44 3.33 10.28 -17.07
CA LEU A 44 2.94 11.36 -16.17
C LEU A 44 4.17 12.22 -15.83
N ARG A 45 4.13 13.48 -16.24
CA ARG A 45 5.17 14.45 -15.87
C ARG A 45 4.72 15.28 -14.67
N GLY A 46 5.61 15.49 -13.71
CA GLY A 46 5.34 16.34 -12.55
C GLY A 46 4.40 15.75 -11.49
N ILE A 47 3.89 14.51 -11.67
CA ILE A 47 3.11 13.79 -10.68
C ILE A 47 4.02 12.74 -10.03
N PRO A 48 4.37 12.86 -8.75
CA PRO A 48 5.18 11.89 -8.05
C PRO A 48 4.48 10.54 -7.95
N ARG A 49 5.27 9.47 -8.03
CA ARG A 49 4.83 8.09 -7.91
C ARG A 49 5.64 7.43 -6.80
N VAL A 50 4.94 6.91 -5.82
CA VAL A 50 5.52 6.15 -4.72
C VAL A 50 4.83 4.80 -4.60
N GLY A 51 5.49 3.81 -4.00
CA GLY A 51 4.85 2.52 -3.85
C GLY A 51 5.59 1.55 -2.96
N VAL A 52 5.00 0.38 -2.82
CA VAL A 52 5.58 -0.82 -2.21
C VAL A 52 5.26 -2.02 -3.08
N HIS A 53 6.10 -3.06 -3.03
CA HIS A 53 5.81 -4.32 -3.72
C HIS A 53 4.71 -5.12 -3.00
N GLY A 54 3.89 -5.81 -3.79
CA GLY A 54 3.08 -6.92 -3.33
C GLY A 54 3.87 -8.23 -3.32
N ASN A 55 3.23 -9.30 -2.90
CA ASN A 55 3.89 -10.60 -2.81
C ASN A 55 3.97 -11.36 -4.15
N HIS A 56 3.31 -10.85 -5.18
CA HIS A 56 3.40 -11.38 -6.55
C HIS A 56 4.21 -10.49 -7.50
N ASP A 57 4.69 -9.33 -7.02
CA ASP A 57 5.45 -8.42 -7.86
C ASP A 57 6.89 -8.91 -8.08
N PRO A 58 7.44 -8.72 -9.30
CA PRO A 58 8.88 -8.82 -9.52
C PRO A 58 9.62 -7.72 -8.73
N SER A 59 10.78 -8.04 -8.16
CA SER A 59 11.54 -7.10 -7.32
C SER A 59 12.09 -5.88 -8.07
N ASP A 60 12.07 -5.87 -9.39
CA ASP A 60 12.49 -4.76 -10.25
C ASP A 60 11.32 -3.89 -10.74
N LEU A 61 10.06 -4.27 -10.46
CA LEU A 61 8.87 -3.62 -10.99
C LEU A 61 8.83 -2.12 -10.71
N LEU A 62 9.01 -1.72 -9.46
CA LEU A 62 8.93 -0.29 -9.08
C LEU A 62 10.04 0.52 -9.73
N GLN A 63 11.27 -0.03 -9.79
CA GLN A 63 12.40 0.62 -10.45
C GLN A 63 12.15 0.82 -11.94
N GLU A 64 11.68 -0.21 -12.65
CA GLU A 64 11.36 -0.12 -14.06
C GLU A 64 10.23 0.86 -14.36
N MET A 65 9.27 0.98 -13.46
CA MET A 65 8.15 1.91 -13.59
C MET A 65 8.49 3.32 -13.10
N GLU A 66 9.74 3.57 -12.70
CA GLU A 66 10.19 4.87 -12.16
C GLU A 66 9.34 5.31 -10.96
N VAL A 67 9.02 4.36 -10.08
CA VAL A 67 8.27 4.56 -8.83
C VAL A 67 9.25 4.54 -7.66
N GLU A 68 9.18 5.53 -6.77
CA GLU A 68 9.97 5.54 -5.54
C GLU A 68 9.49 4.42 -4.61
N ASP A 69 10.36 3.44 -4.36
CA ASP A 69 10.10 2.36 -3.40
C ASP A 69 10.23 2.88 -1.97
N LEU A 70 9.14 2.79 -1.21
CA LEU A 70 9.07 3.25 0.18
C LEU A 70 9.23 2.13 1.22
N HIS A 71 9.57 0.89 0.82
CA HIS A 71 9.77 -0.14 1.82
C HIS A 71 10.82 0.25 2.86
N LEU A 72 10.41 0.37 4.13
CA LEU A 72 11.21 0.85 5.27
C LEU A 72 11.81 2.27 5.08
N ARG A 73 11.21 3.04 4.21
CA ARG A 73 11.60 4.42 3.91
C ARG A 73 10.44 5.38 4.15
N ARG A 74 10.78 6.66 4.15
CA ARG A 74 9.82 7.76 4.27
C ARG A 74 10.16 8.86 3.28
N THR A 75 9.12 9.40 2.66
CA THR A 75 9.20 10.59 1.79
C THR A 75 8.16 11.64 2.20
N SER A 76 8.21 12.81 1.59
CA SER A 76 7.18 13.84 1.74
C SER A 76 6.35 13.93 0.46
N LEU A 77 5.05 13.87 0.59
CA LEU A 77 4.10 13.91 -0.51
C LEU A 77 2.99 14.92 -0.20
N GLY A 78 2.92 16.02 -0.94
CA GLY A 78 1.92 17.07 -0.74
C GLY A 78 1.87 17.64 0.68
N GLY A 79 3.01 17.70 1.37
CA GLY A 79 3.11 18.18 2.76
C GLY A 79 2.86 17.12 3.83
N LEU A 80 2.45 15.90 3.46
CA LEU A 80 2.32 14.77 4.38
C LEU A 80 3.56 13.88 4.32
N THR A 81 3.97 13.34 5.44
CA THR A 81 4.98 12.28 5.51
C THR A 81 4.34 10.92 5.20
N VAL A 82 4.94 10.16 4.28
CA VAL A 82 4.45 8.85 3.84
C VAL A 82 5.54 7.81 4.06
N ALA A 83 5.24 6.72 4.75
CA ALA A 83 6.15 5.57 4.93
C ALA A 83 5.52 4.30 4.35
N GLY A 84 6.37 3.35 3.94
CA GLY A 84 5.90 2.16 3.24
C GLY A 84 6.39 0.84 3.82
N PHE A 85 5.54 -0.20 3.69
CA PHE A 85 5.88 -1.57 4.06
C PHE A 85 5.35 -2.55 3.00
N GLU A 86 6.26 -3.31 2.38
CA GLU A 86 5.93 -4.21 1.28
C GLU A 86 5.42 -5.59 1.71
N GLY A 87 4.88 -6.33 0.73
CA GLY A 87 4.65 -7.76 0.78
C GLY A 87 3.61 -8.21 1.78
N CYS A 88 3.60 -9.51 2.09
CA CYS A 88 2.63 -10.10 2.99
C CYS A 88 3.26 -11.11 3.97
N VAL A 89 2.47 -11.59 4.92
CA VAL A 89 2.86 -12.66 5.82
C VAL A 89 3.12 -13.94 5.02
N LYS A 90 4.24 -14.62 5.33
CA LYS A 90 4.66 -15.82 4.61
C LYS A 90 3.66 -16.95 4.79
N TYR A 91 3.17 -17.48 3.69
CA TYR A 91 2.32 -18.66 3.63
C TYR A 91 2.91 -19.71 2.67
N GLY A 92 2.48 -20.95 2.81
CA GLY A 92 2.96 -22.06 1.98
C GLY A 92 4.48 -22.17 1.94
N ARG A 93 5.05 -22.34 0.75
CA ARG A 93 6.52 -22.40 0.55
C ARG A 93 7.20 -21.03 0.65
N GLY A 94 6.41 -19.95 0.65
CA GLY A 94 6.89 -18.57 0.58
C GLY A 94 7.34 -18.18 -0.82
N GLY A 95 7.61 -16.89 -0.98
CA GLY A 95 8.03 -16.26 -2.24
C GLY A 95 8.74 -14.94 -1.99
N PRO A 96 9.00 -14.15 -3.03
CA PRO A 96 9.50 -12.78 -2.87
C PRO A 96 8.56 -11.96 -2.01
N HIS A 97 9.07 -10.95 -1.34
CA HIS A 97 8.30 -10.02 -0.52
C HIS A 97 7.36 -10.70 0.50
N GLN A 98 7.73 -11.90 1.00
CA GLN A 98 6.99 -12.62 2.03
C GLN A 98 7.84 -12.77 3.29
N TYR A 99 7.29 -12.33 4.43
CA TYR A 99 7.98 -12.28 5.71
C TYR A 99 7.24 -13.09 6.77
N THR A 100 7.94 -13.90 7.54
CA THR A 100 7.33 -14.44 8.76
C THR A 100 6.95 -13.27 9.69
N GLN A 101 5.98 -13.45 10.59
CA GLN A 101 5.61 -12.44 11.59
C GLN A 101 6.86 -11.96 12.38
N ARG A 102 7.77 -12.89 12.73
CA ARG A 102 9.03 -12.54 13.42
C ARG A 102 9.93 -11.62 12.60
N GLN A 103 10.04 -11.84 11.27
CA GLN A 103 10.80 -10.99 10.37
C GLN A 103 10.11 -9.63 10.21
N ALA A 104 8.80 -9.65 9.93
CA ALA A 104 7.99 -8.42 9.78
C ALA A 104 8.06 -7.56 11.05
N ASN A 105 7.97 -8.15 12.25
CA ASN A 105 8.11 -7.43 13.52
C ASN A 105 9.45 -6.74 13.67
N LYS A 106 10.56 -7.37 13.22
CA LYS A 106 11.88 -6.73 13.22
C LYS A 106 11.99 -5.58 12.22
N LEU A 107 11.37 -5.73 11.04
CA LEU A 107 11.37 -4.73 10.00
C LEU A 107 10.47 -3.54 10.40
N ALA A 108 9.29 -3.79 10.94
CA ALA A 108 8.36 -2.74 11.36
C ALA A 108 8.96 -1.82 12.45
N ARG A 109 9.87 -2.33 13.30
CA ARG A 109 10.63 -1.50 14.26
C ARG A 109 11.58 -0.51 13.60
N LYS A 110 11.95 -0.73 12.34
CA LYS A 110 12.82 0.16 11.56
C LYS A 110 12.03 1.11 10.69
N LEU A 111 10.71 0.88 10.56
CA LEU A 111 9.83 1.72 9.77
C LEU A 111 9.73 3.11 10.41
N PRO A 112 10.11 4.19 9.70
CA PRO A 112 10.08 5.52 10.28
C PRO A 112 8.64 5.99 10.56
N ALA A 113 8.46 6.82 11.59
CA ALA A 113 7.17 7.45 11.87
C ALA A 113 6.71 8.31 10.68
N ALA A 114 5.40 8.26 10.36
CA ALA A 114 4.81 9.01 9.27
C ALA A 114 3.33 9.28 9.54
N GLU A 115 2.76 10.26 8.84
CA GLU A 115 1.33 10.59 8.90
C GLU A 115 0.50 9.63 8.04
N VAL A 116 1.11 9.02 7.03
CA VAL A 116 0.47 8.06 6.12
C VAL A 116 1.33 6.79 6.08
N LEU A 117 0.70 5.66 6.34
CA LEU A 117 1.26 4.34 6.08
C LEU A 117 0.69 3.81 4.76
N ILE A 118 1.55 3.43 3.84
CA ILE A 118 1.18 2.62 2.69
C ILE A 118 1.73 1.21 2.88
N ALA A 119 0.90 0.20 2.70
CA ALA A 119 1.30 -1.20 2.85
C ALA A 119 0.59 -2.06 1.81
N HIS A 120 1.22 -3.16 1.37
CA HIS A 120 0.49 -4.14 0.58
C HIS A 120 -0.46 -4.92 1.48
N CYS A 121 0.09 -5.71 2.39
CA CYS A 121 -0.70 -6.42 3.40
C CYS A 121 -1.10 -5.49 4.56
N PRO A 122 -2.33 -5.58 5.07
CA PRO A 122 -2.80 -4.74 6.16
C PRO A 122 -2.10 -5.03 7.50
N PRO A 123 -2.19 -4.11 8.47
CA PRO A 123 -1.91 -4.40 9.87
C PRO A 123 -2.91 -5.44 10.42
N ALA A 124 -2.46 -6.33 11.32
CA ALA A 124 -3.32 -7.34 11.93
C ALA A 124 -4.53 -6.70 12.65
N GLY A 125 -5.70 -7.30 12.48
CA GLY A 125 -6.98 -6.80 12.99
C GLY A 125 -7.53 -5.59 12.24
N ILE A 126 -7.00 -5.29 11.03
CA ILE A 126 -7.49 -4.22 10.16
C ILE A 126 -7.77 -4.79 8.77
N ASN A 127 -9.01 -5.17 8.51
CA ASN A 127 -9.48 -5.76 7.25
C ASN A 127 -8.82 -7.10 6.87
N ASP A 128 -7.94 -7.64 7.69
CA ASP A 128 -7.29 -8.93 7.45
C ASP A 128 -8.23 -10.11 7.73
N ASP A 129 -7.83 -11.29 7.30
CA ASP A 129 -8.52 -12.55 7.63
C ASP A 129 -7.58 -13.42 8.48
N PRO A 130 -7.78 -13.46 9.81
CA PRO A 130 -6.92 -14.23 10.70
C PRO A 130 -7.04 -15.74 10.51
N ASP A 131 -8.11 -16.23 9.88
CA ASP A 131 -8.37 -17.65 9.62
C ASP A 131 -7.79 -18.10 8.27
N ASP A 132 -7.39 -17.16 7.39
CA ASP A 132 -6.72 -17.44 6.13
C ASP A 132 -5.22 -17.11 6.21
N PRO A 133 -4.33 -18.11 6.22
CA PRO A 133 -2.88 -17.88 6.28
C PRO A 133 -2.32 -16.98 5.18
N ALA A 134 -3.00 -16.90 4.04
CA ALA A 134 -2.58 -16.04 2.93
C ALA A 134 -2.96 -14.56 3.14
N HIS A 135 -3.99 -14.29 3.95
CA HIS A 135 -4.54 -12.95 4.15
C HIS A 135 -4.47 -12.42 5.59
N VAL A 136 -3.72 -13.11 6.46
CA VAL A 136 -3.45 -12.63 7.82
C VAL A 136 -2.60 -11.35 7.78
N GLY A 137 -2.95 -10.35 8.59
CA GLY A 137 -2.25 -9.09 8.67
C GLY A 137 -0.92 -9.14 9.44
N TYR A 138 -0.13 -8.09 9.35
CA TYR A 138 1.15 -7.96 10.05
C TYR A 138 0.98 -7.46 11.49
N ASP A 139 1.35 -8.28 12.49
CA ASP A 139 1.38 -7.87 13.90
C ASP A 139 2.28 -6.66 14.14
N GLY A 140 3.44 -6.62 13.47
CA GLY A 140 4.38 -5.50 13.58
C GLY A 140 3.83 -4.19 13.05
N LEU A 141 3.05 -4.22 11.97
CA LEU A 141 2.38 -3.03 11.47
C LEU A 141 1.23 -2.59 12.39
N ARG A 142 0.51 -3.54 13.01
CA ARG A 142 -0.51 -3.21 14.00
C ARG A 142 0.12 -2.47 15.18
N ALA A 143 1.20 -2.97 15.73
CA ALA A 143 1.93 -2.31 16.81
C ALA A 143 2.47 -0.93 16.39
N TRP A 144 2.93 -0.80 15.14
CA TRP A 144 3.38 0.48 14.59
C TRP A 144 2.23 1.50 14.49
N VAL A 145 1.06 1.09 13.99
CA VAL A 145 -0.14 1.95 13.90
C VAL A 145 -0.60 2.39 15.29
N ASP A 146 -0.68 1.48 16.24
CA ASP A 146 -1.10 1.77 17.62
C ASP A 146 -0.16 2.76 18.31
N HIS A 147 1.16 2.67 18.02
CA HIS A 147 2.18 3.55 18.61
C HIS A 147 2.22 4.92 17.94
N HIS A 148 2.27 4.97 16.60
CA HIS A 148 2.50 6.21 15.85
C HIS A 148 1.22 6.95 15.47
N ARG A 149 0.06 6.26 15.50
CA ARG A 149 -1.26 6.82 15.19
C ARG A 149 -1.28 7.65 13.91
N PRO A 150 -0.92 7.05 12.76
CA PRO A 150 -0.92 7.77 11.50
C PRO A 150 -2.33 8.31 11.19
N LYS A 151 -2.43 9.38 10.43
CA LYS A 151 -3.72 9.91 9.95
C LYS A 151 -4.40 8.93 9.00
N HIS A 152 -3.59 8.26 8.16
CA HIS A 152 -4.10 7.36 7.13
C HIS A 152 -3.28 6.05 7.06
N VAL A 153 -3.97 4.94 6.83
CA VAL A 153 -3.41 3.66 6.40
C VAL A 153 -4.04 3.29 5.06
N LEU A 154 -3.22 3.04 4.04
CA LEU A 154 -3.64 2.54 2.73
C LEU A 154 -3.10 1.13 2.56
N HIS A 155 -3.97 0.18 2.18
CA HIS A 155 -3.55 -1.20 1.95
C HIS A 155 -4.36 -1.90 0.85
N GLY A 156 -3.79 -2.95 0.27
CA GLY A 156 -4.41 -3.89 -0.67
C GLY A 156 -4.53 -5.29 -0.09
N HIS A 157 -4.16 -6.28 -0.88
CA HIS A 157 -3.92 -7.69 -0.60
C HIS A 157 -5.14 -8.53 -0.18
N VAL A 158 -6.00 -8.01 0.67
CA VAL A 158 -7.13 -8.76 1.27
C VAL A 158 -8.44 -8.51 0.52
N HIS A 159 -9.39 -9.44 0.72
CA HIS A 159 -10.69 -9.39 0.05
C HIS A 159 -11.83 -9.38 1.09
N PRO A 160 -11.98 -8.32 1.89
CA PRO A 160 -13.01 -8.27 2.92
C PRO A 160 -14.40 -8.39 2.32
N GLN A 161 -15.31 -9.05 3.06
CA GLN A 161 -16.68 -9.17 2.63
C GLN A 161 -17.37 -7.82 2.47
N PRO A 162 -18.28 -7.63 1.51
CA PRO A 162 -19.03 -6.40 1.37
C PRO A 162 -19.70 -5.99 2.68
N GLY A 163 -19.49 -4.74 3.10
CA GLY A 163 -20.06 -4.20 4.35
C GLY A 163 -19.28 -4.50 5.63
N THR A 164 -18.14 -5.23 5.53
CA THR A 164 -17.27 -5.49 6.70
C THR A 164 -16.00 -4.65 6.70
N VAL A 165 -15.78 -3.84 5.65
CA VAL A 165 -14.58 -3.01 5.52
C VAL A 165 -14.47 -2.03 6.67
N LEU A 166 -13.40 -2.15 7.44
CA LEU A 166 -13.06 -1.23 8.50
C LEU A 166 -12.42 0.04 7.91
N GLU A 167 -13.12 1.15 7.98
CA GLU A 167 -12.67 2.43 7.42
C GLU A 167 -11.95 3.32 8.44
N ARG A 168 -11.89 2.89 9.71
CA ARG A 168 -11.27 3.66 10.80
C ARG A 168 -10.83 2.77 11.97
N VAL A 169 -9.68 3.12 12.55
CA VAL A 169 -9.19 2.55 13.82
C VAL A 169 -8.73 3.72 14.70
N GLY A 170 -9.48 3.99 15.77
CA GLY A 170 -9.29 5.22 16.54
C GLY A 170 -9.45 6.46 15.64
N ASP A 171 -8.44 7.32 15.61
CA ASP A 171 -8.42 8.51 14.74
C ASP A 171 -7.84 8.24 13.36
N THR A 172 -7.24 7.08 13.13
CA THR A 172 -6.63 6.68 11.85
C THR A 172 -7.71 6.31 10.84
N LYS A 173 -7.73 6.97 9.69
CA LYS A 173 -8.57 6.58 8.53
C LYS A 173 -7.90 5.41 7.80
N VAL A 174 -8.68 4.39 7.48
CA VAL A 174 -8.22 3.19 6.77
C VAL A 174 -8.80 3.16 5.37
N HIS A 175 -7.96 2.90 4.39
CA HIS A 175 -8.33 2.84 2.97
C HIS A 175 -7.91 1.49 2.40
N TRP A 176 -8.85 0.55 2.34
CA TRP A 176 -8.67 -0.65 1.54
C TRP A 176 -8.82 -0.31 0.07
N VAL A 177 -7.86 -0.74 -0.75
CA VAL A 177 -7.79 -0.50 -2.20
C VAL A 177 -7.79 -1.84 -2.93
N GLN A 178 -8.64 -1.94 -3.93
CA GLN A 178 -8.66 -3.03 -4.90
C GLN A 178 -8.93 -2.41 -6.28
N GLY A 179 -8.08 -2.66 -7.26
CA GLY A 179 -8.09 -1.94 -8.54
C GLY A 179 -7.58 -0.51 -8.38
N ALA A 180 -8.45 0.47 -8.57
CA ALA A 180 -8.08 1.89 -8.50
C ALA A 180 -9.06 2.68 -7.64
N LYS A 181 -8.52 3.49 -6.72
CA LYS A 181 -9.28 4.45 -5.90
C LYS A 181 -8.64 5.83 -5.93
N VAL A 182 -9.48 6.86 -6.06
CA VAL A 182 -9.05 8.25 -5.81
C VAL A 182 -9.39 8.60 -4.36
N LEU A 183 -8.37 8.92 -3.59
CA LEU A 183 -8.47 9.20 -2.16
C LEU A 183 -8.09 10.65 -1.87
N ARG A 184 -8.68 11.23 -0.83
CA ARG A 184 -8.27 12.53 -0.28
C ARG A 184 -7.56 12.29 1.06
N LEU A 185 -6.31 12.70 1.14
CA LEU A 185 -5.48 12.65 2.34
C LEU A 185 -5.33 14.08 2.88
N ASP A 186 -5.56 14.26 4.17
CA ASP A 186 -5.58 15.55 4.90
C ASP A 186 -4.71 15.55 6.17
#